data_4b4ed71129cce8bb32e64d5da0b4cfa6
#
_entry.id   4b4ed71129cce8bb32e64d5da0b4cfa6
#
_cell.length_a   1.000
_cell.length_b   1.000
_cell.length_c   1.000
_cell.angle_alpha   90.00
_cell.angle_beta   90.00
_cell.angle_gamma   90.00
#
_symmetry.space_group_name_H-M   'P 1'
#
loop_
_entity.id
_entity.type
_entity.pdbx_description
1 polymer ?
#
loop_
_entity_poly.entity_id
_entity_poly.type
_entity_poly.pdbx_seq_one_letter_code
_entity_poly.pdbx_strand_id
1 'polypeptide(L)'
;MMYKTICLDYDGTIHDSIQIYYNAFLKAFDYLVQQGYQAPKDWTKDEVKRFLGQNPPEMWASFKPALPEEIIAIVSKMIGEAMRDSILNHEGVLFDEALDTLAYLKEKGYTLVYLSNSKNYYMEINKNEFQLDRYFDLFVSSEMYGYIPKKDILAKLKDTLPQPILMVGDRIHDMESGHANQIDTVACLYGYGNDEEFKGSTYQIHDIKQLKTLL
;
A
#
# COMPACT_ATOMS: atom_id res chain seq x y z
N MET A 1 26.16 1.42 8.37
CA MET A 1 24.70 1.45 8.12
C MET A 1 23.97 1.49 9.46
N MET A 2 23.05 2.44 9.61
CA MET A 2 22.22 2.57 10.83
C MET A 2 21.15 1.46 10.88
N TYR A 3 20.55 1.13 9.73
CA TYR A 3 19.56 0.06 9.55
C TYR A 3 20.14 -1.11 8.76
N LYS A 4 19.51 -2.30 8.85
CA LYS A 4 19.86 -3.48 8.05
C LYS A 4 18.68 -3.97 7.20
N THR A 5 17.46 -3.79 7.70
CA THR A 5 16.24 -4.13 6.98
C THR A 5 15.39 -2.89 6.75
N ILE A 6 14.81 -2.78 5.56
CA ILE A 6 13.84 -1.75 5.20
C ILE A 6 12.56 -2.45 4.80
N CYS A 7 11.51 -2.29 5.61
CA CYS A 7 10.17 -2.72 5.27
C CYS A 7 9.48 -1.58 4.52
N LEU A 8 9.05 -1.82 3.29
CA LEU A 8 8.38 -0.82 2.46
C LEU A 8 6.93 -1.24 2.22
N ASP A 9 6.01 -0.31 2.44
CA ASP A 9 4.68 -0.42 1.88
C ASP A 9 4.73 -0.31 0.36
N TYR A 10 3.62 -0.64 -0.32
CA TYR A 10 3.60 -0.69 -1.77
C TYR A 10 2.74 0.42 -2.39
N ASP A 11 1.42 0.39 -2.15
CA ASP A 11 0.48 1.34 -2.72
C ASP A 11 0.61 2.70 -2.04
N GLY A 12 0.93 3.75 -2.80
CA GLY A 12 1.23 5.09 -2.24
C GLY A 12 2.68 5.29 -1.81
N THR A 13 3.48 4.23 -1.80
CA THR A 13 4.91 4.29 -1.43
C THR A 13 5.82 4.00 -2.62
N ILE A 14 5.58 2.90 -3.35
CA ILE A 14 6.31 2.48 -4.54
C ILE A 14 5.45 2.63 -5.79
N HIS A 15 4.17 2.23 -5.68
CA HIS A 15 3.21 2.21 -6.76
C HIS A 15 2.22 3.37 -6.63
N ASP A 16 2.10 4.20 -7.67
CA ASP A 16 1.07 5.25 -7.79
C ASP A 16 -0.26 4.63 -8.19
N SER A 17 -0.80 3.78 -7.32
CA SER A 17 -1.96 2.93 -7.58
C SER A 17 -3.26 3.70 -7.84
N ILE A 18 -3.35 4.98 -7.49
CA ILE A 18 -4.53 5.81 -7.81
C ILE A 18 -4.77 5.90 -9.32
N GLN A 19 -3.73 5.75 -10.15
CA GLN A 19 -3.85 5.82 -11.61
C GLN A 19 -4.74 4.70 -12.16
N ILE A 20 -4.73 3.53 -11.55
CA ILE A 20 -5.58 2.38 -11.93
C ILE A 20 -6.77 2.20 -10.98
N TYR A 21 -6.62 2.55 -9.70
CA TYR A 21 -7.67 2.38 -8.70
C TYR A 21 -8.87 3.29 -8.94
N TYR A 22 -8.66 4.54 -9.37
CA TYR A 22 -9.73 5.51 -9.56
C TYR A 22 -10.80 5.01 -10.52
N ASN A 23 -10.40 4.56 -11.71
CA ASN A 23 -11.34 4.04 -12.70
C ASN A 23 -12.00 2.73 -12.25
N ALA A 24 -11.26 1.87 -11.54
CA ALA A 24 -11.80 0.64 -10.95
C ALA A 24 -12.88 0.95 -9.90
N PHE A 25 -12.61 1.92 -9.03
CA PHE A 25 -13.56 2.41 -8.03
C PHE A 25 -14.82 2.99 -8.67
N LEU A 26 -14.69 3.86 -9.69
CA LEU A 26 -15.84 4.44 -10.38
C LEU A 26 -16.75 3.37 -10.98
N LYS A 27 -16.19 2.35 -11.64
CA LYS A 27 -16.99 1.22 -12.19
C LYS A 27 -17.79 0.50 -11.09
N ALA A 28 -17.15 0.24 -9.95
CA ALA A 28 -17.80 -0.42 -8.83
C ALA A 28 -18.87 0.48 -8.17
N PHE A 29 -18.61 1.79 -8.07
CA PHE A 29 -19.57 2.75 -7.55
C PHE A 29 -20.79 2.92 -8.47
N ASP A 30 -20.58 2.98 -9.79
CA ASP A 30 -21.68 3.01 -10.77
C ASP A 30 -22.58 1.78 -10.64
N TYR A 31 -22.01 0.60 -10.40
CA TYR A 31 -22.80 -0.59 -10.11
C TYR A 31 -23.66 -0.40 -8.85
N LEU A 32 -23.12 0.16 -7.75
CA LEU A 32 -23.89 0.44 -6.54
C LEU A 32 -25.05 1.41 -6.80
N VAL A 33 -24.84 2.42 -7.63
CA VAL A 33 -25.89 3.37 -8.03
C VAL A 33 -26.96 2.67 -8.87
N GLN A 34 -26.58 1.89 -9.86
CA GLN A 34 -27.52 1.15 -10.74
C GLN A 34 -28.37 0.15 -9.97
N GLN A 35 -27.80 -0.46 -8.92
CA GLN A 35 -28.53 -1.39 -8.03
C GLN A 35 -29.30 -0.70 -6.91
N GLY A 36 -29.25 0.63 -6.82
CA GLY A 36 -29.99 1.42 -5.81
C GLY A 36 -29.38 1.39 -4.41
N TYR A 37 -28.15 0.94 -4.24
CA TYR A 37 -27.45 0.92 -2.95
C TYR A 37 -26.83 2.27 -2.58
N GLN A 38 -26.54 3.11 -3.56
CA GLN A 38 -26.00 4.45 -3.35
C GLN A 38 -26.66 5.47 -4.27
N ALA A 39 -26.68 6.74 -3.85
CA ALA A 39 -27.08 7.84 -4.71
C ALA A 39 -25.92 8.20 -5.67
N PRO A 40 -26.21 8.72 -6.87
CA PRO A 40 -25.17 9.22 -7.78
C PRO A 40 -24.29 10.26 -7.09
N LYS A 41 -22.98 10.16 -7.33
CA LYS A 41 -21.98 11.11 -6.83
C LYS A 41 -20.82 11.20 -7.81
N ASP A 42 -20.42 12.43 -8.11
CA ASP A 42 -19.18 12.71 -8.84
C ASP A 42 -18.00 12.66 -7.86
N TRP A 43 -17.23 11.60 -7.95
CA TRP A 43 -16.04 11.40 -7.13
C TRP A 43 -14.82 12.06 -7.76
N THR A 44 -14.08 12.83 -6.97
CA THR A 44 -12.74 13.31 -7.38
C THR A 44 -11.66 12.26 -7.04
N LYS A 45 -10.50 12.34 -7.72
CA LYS A 45 -9.35 11.48 -7.37
C LYS A 45 -8.93 11.64 -5.91
N ASP A 46 -8.95 12.87 -5.38
CA ASP A 46 -8.54 13.15 -4.01
C ASP A 46 -9.50 12.54 -2.97
N GLU A 47 -10.80 12.48 -3.27
CA GLU A 47 -11.75 11.77 -2.41
C GLU A 47 -11.53 10.25 -2.45
N VAL A 48 -11.17 9.70 -3.61
CA VAL A 48 -10.95 8.26 -3.78
C VAL A 48 -9.61 7.82 -3.20
N LYS A 49 -8.56 8.65 -3.27
CA LYS A 49 -7.25 8.38 -2.66
C LYS A 49 -7.34 7.94 -1.20
N ARG A 50 -8.25 8.51 -0.43
CA ARG A 50 -8.41 8.19 1.01
C ARG A 50 -8.74 6.72 1.29
N PHE A 51 -9.23 5.99 0.29
CA PHE A 51 -9.56 4.57 0.42
C PHE A 51 -8.35 3.66 0.19
N LEU A 52 -7.31 4.18 -0.47
CA LEU A 52 -6.08 3.42 -0.69
C LEU A 52 -5.34 3.18 0.63
N GLY A 53 -4.74 1.99 0.76
CA GLY A 53 -4.10 1.54 1.99
C GLY A 53 -5.05 0.94 3.02
N GLN A 54 -6.37 1.12 2.88
CA GLN A 54 -7.39 0.44 3.70
C GLN A 54 -7.66 -0.97 3.17
N ASN A 55 -7.99 -1.89 4.07
CA ASN A 55 -8.56 -3.16 3.64
C ASN A 55 -10.03 -2.98 3.20
N PRO A 56 -10.60 -3.89 2.37
CA PRO A 56 -11.97 -3.75 1.88
C PRO A 56 -13.04 -3.59 2.97
N PRO A 57 -13.03 -4.32 4.10
CA PRO A 57 -13.98 -4.08 5.19
C PRO A 57 -13.94 -2.66 5.77
N GLU A 58 -12.76 -2.10 6.01
CA GLU A 58 -12.60 -0.73 6.51
C GLU A 58 -13.15 0.29 5.52
N MET A 59 -12.79 0.17 4.25
CA MET A 59 -13.26 1.04 3.19
C MET A 59 -14.79 1.07 3.13
N TRP A 60 -15.43 -0.08 3.01
CA TRP A 60 -16.87 -0.16 2.81
C TRP A 60 -17.68 0.21 4.07
N ALA A 61 -17.10 0.09 5.27
CA ALA A 61 -17.75 0.54 6.51
C ALA A 61 -18.03 2.04 6.54
N SER A 62 -17.30 2.84 5.74
CA SER A 62 -17.52 4.28 5.62
C SER A 62 -18.72 4.67 4.79
N PHE A 63 -19.30 3.75 4.01
CA PHE A 63 -20.46 4.02 3.13
C PHE A 63 -21.77 4.03 3.92
N LYS A 64 -22.66 5.00 3.58
CA LYS A 64 -23.99 5.11 4.16
C LYS A 64 -25.04 5.25 3.05
N PRO A 65 -26.13 4.48 3.10
CA PRO A 65 -26.39 3.39 4.06
C PRO A 65 -25.35 2.27 3.98
N ALA A 66 -25.22 1.48 5.04
CA ALA A 66 -24.30 0.34 5.06
C ALA A 66 -24.67 -0.66 3.96
N LEU A 67 -23.65 -1.16 3.28
CA LEU A 67 -23.83 -2.14 2.21
C LEU A 67 -23.96 -3.57 2.78
N PRO A 68 -24.82 -4.42 2.19
CA PRO A 68 -24.85 -5.86 2.52
C PRO A 68 -23.49 -6.52 2.22
N GLU A 69 -23.10 -7.53 3.01
CA GLU A 69 -21.84 -8.25 2.84
C GLU A 69 -21.65 -8.85 1.44
N GLU A 70 -22.73 -9.39 0.87
CA GLU A 70 -22.74 -9.95 -0.50
C GLU A 70 -22.43 -8.88 -1.56
N ILE A 71 -22.92 -7.65 -1.37
CA ILE A 71 -22.66 -6.53 -2.28
C ILE A 71 -21.21 -6.04 -2.10
N ILE A 72 -20.72 -5.96 -0.87
CA ILE A 72 -19.31 -5.65 -0.57
C ILE A 72 -18.40 -6.66 -1.28
N ALA A 73 -18.71 -7.94 -1.24
CA ALA A 73 -17.94 -8.97 -1.93
C ALA A 73 -17.91 -8.74 -3.46
N ILE A 74 -19.07 -8.41 -4.07
CA ILE A 74 -19.20 -8.15 -5.51
C ILE A 74 -18.35 -6.94 -5.90
N VAL A 75 -18.55 -5.78 -5.25
CA VAL A 75 -17.85 -4.54 -5.64
C VAL A 75 -16.35 -4.59 -5.33
N SER A 76 -15.95 -5.26 -4.25
CA SER A 76 -14.53 -5.51 -3.96
C SER A 76 -13.88 -6.41 -5.00
N LYS A 77 -14.60 -7.39 -5.53
CA LYS A 77 -14.15 -8.23 -6.63
C LYS A 77 -14.02 -7.41 -7.91
N MET A 78 -15.02 -6.58 -8.24
CA MET A 78 -14.99 -5.72 -9.43
C MET A 78 -13.76 -4.78 -9.42
N ILE A 79 -13.47 -4.13 -8.28
CA ILE A 79 -12.29 -3.28 -8.14
C ILE A 79 -11.01 -4.12 -8.37
N GLY A 80 -10.90 -5.25 -7.69
CA GLY A 80 -9.73 -6.11 -7.80
C GLY A 80 -9.48 -6.63 -9.20
N GLU A 81 -10.54 -7.03 -9.93
CA GLU A 81 -10.44 -7.49 -11.32
C GLU A 81 -10.04 -6.34 -12.27
N ALA A 82 -10.64 -5.15 -12.09
CA ALA A 82 -10.31 -4.00 -12.93
C ALA A 82 -8.85 -3.55 -12.71
N MET A 83 -8.38 -3.50 -11.45
CA MET A 83 -6.96 -3.20 -11.17
C MET A 83 -6.02 -4.25 -11.74
N ARG A 84 -6.36 -5.55 -11.60
CA ARG A 84 -5.59 -6.64 -12.20
C ARG A 84 -5.47 -6.46 -13.71
N ASP A 85 -6.60 -6.21 -14.37
CA ASP A 85 -6.63 -6.06 -15.83
C ASP A 85 -5.79 -4.85 -16.27
N SER A 86 -5.83 -3.73 -15.53
CA SER A 86 -4.96 -2.58 -15.78
C SER A 86 -3.47 -2.93 -15.62
N ILE A 87 -3.07 -3.69 -14.59
CA ILE A 87 -1.67 -4.13 -14.45
C ILE A 87 -1.27 -5.04 -15.63
N LEU A 88 -2.10 -6.01 -15.99
CA LEU A 88 -1.83 -6.92 -17.12
C LEU A 88 -1.77 -6.22 -18.48
N ASN A 89 -2.42 -5.06 -18.60
CA ASN A 89 -2.36 -4.18 -19.76
C ASN A 89 -1.19 -3.18 -19.69
N HIS A 90 -0.28 -3.31 -18.73
CA HIS A 90 0.87 -2.40 -18.53
C HIS A 90 0.47 -0.95 -18.22
N GLU A 91 -0.68 -0.74 -17.57
CA GLU A 91 -1.19 0.58 -17.16
C GLU A 91 -0.77 0.95 -15.72
N GLY A 92 -0.13 0.04 -15.00
CA GLY A 92 0.40 0.30 -13.65
C GLY A 92 1.55 1.31 -13.71
N VAL A 93 1.62 2.22 -12.74
CA VAL A 93 2.63 3.29 -12.69
C VAL A 93 3.33 3.25 -11.34
N LEU A 94 4.65 3.10 -11.34
CA LEU A 94 5.46 3.32 -10.14
C LEU A 94 5.77 4.81 -9.98
N PHE A 95 5.99 5.25 -8.74
CA PHE A 95 6.53 6.59 -8.52
C PHE A 95 7.90 6.74 -9.18
N ASP A 96 8.22 7.98 -9.60
CA ASP A 96 9.48 8.29 -10.25
C ASP A 96 10.67 7.81 -9.42
N GLU A 97 11.67 7.24 -10.07
CA GLU A 97 12.89 6.69 -9.46
C GLU A 97 12.66 5.54 -8.43
N ALA A 98 11.47 4.94 -8.34
CA ALA A 98 11.22 3.89 -7.38
C ALA A 98 12.15 2.69 -7.57
N LEU A 99 12.24 2.14 -8.79
CA LEU A 99 13.11 0.98 -9.06
C LEU A 99 14.59 1.32 -8.89
N ASP A 100 15.03 2.50 -9.30
CA ASP A 100 16.41 2.96 -9.12
C ASP A 100 16.77 3.12 -7.63
N THR A 101 15.80 3.53 -6.81
CA THR A 101 15.98 3.63 -5.36
C THR A 101 16.07 2.24 -4.74
N LEU A 102 15.19 1.31 -5.13
CA LEU A 102 15.27 -0.08 -4.66
C LEU A 102 16.59 -0.74 -5.05
N ALA A 103 17.04 -0.55 -6.30
CA ALA A 103 18.35 -1.05 -6.78
C ALA A 103 19.50 -0.51 -5.92
N TYR A 104 19.52 0.81 -5.68
CA TYR A 104 20.53 1.44 -4.83
C TYR A 104 20.56 0.84 -3.42
N LEU A 105 19.40 0.67 -2.80
CA LEU A 105 19.30 0.09 -1.46
C LEU A 105 19.80 -1.36 -1.43
N LYS A 106 19.50 -2.15 -2.46
CA LYS A 106 20.05 -3.52 -2.61
C LYS A 106 21.56 -3.51 -2.76
N GLU A 107 22.13 -2.66 -3.60
CA GLU A 107 23.58 -2.52 -3.79
C GLU A 107 24.30 -2.11 -2.49
N LYS A 108 23.63 -1.32 -1.64
CA LYS A 108 24.11 -0.98 -0.30
C LYS A 108 24.03 -2.12 0.71
N GLY A 109 23.40 -3.24 0.35
CA GLY A 109 23.31 -4.44 1.19
C GLY A 109 22.18 -4.44 2.20
N TYR A 110 21.14 -3.61 2.00
CA TYR A 110 19.91 -3.67 2.81
C TYR A 110 19.10 -4.91 2.45
N THR A 111 18.48 -5.52 3.46
CA THR A 111 17.40 -6.48 3.28
C THR A 111 16.12 -5.70 3.03
N LEU A 112 15.46 -5.91 1.88
CA LEU A 112 14.22 -5.23 1.52
C LEU A 112 13.03 -6.16 1.69
N VAL A 113 12.02 -5.69 2.41
CA VAL A 113 10.77 -6.42 2.68
C VAL A 113 9.59 -5.63 2.09
N TYR A 114 8.89 -6.25 1.15
CA TYR A 114 7.59 -5.79 0.69
C TYR A 114 6.55 -6.12 1.77
N LEU A 115 5.84 -5.14 2.32
CA LEU A 115 4.84 -5.34 3.38
C LEU A 115 3.57 -4.53 3.08
N SER A 116 2.57 -5.14 2.48
CA SER A 116 1.36 -4.46 2.00
C SER A 116 0.07 -5.02 2.60
N ASN A 117 -0.94 -4.17 2.73
CA ASN A 117 -2.31 -4.55 3.08
C ASN A 117 -3.10 -5.19 1.92
N SER A 118 -2.42 -5.56 0.85
CA SER A 118 -2.99 -6.13 -0.37
C SER A 118 -3.36 -7.61 -0.24
N LYS A 119 -4.02 -8.11 -1.30
CA LYS A 119 -4.23 -9.56 -1.52
C LYS A 119 -3.02 -10.19 -2.18
N ASN A 120 -2.84 -11.50 -1.99
CA ASN A 120 -1.73 -12.27 -2.57
C ASN A 120 -1.67 -12.14 -4.10
N TYR A 121 -2.81 -12.30 -4.77
CA TYR A 121 -2.82 -12.23 -6.23
C TYR A 121 -2.38 -10.85 -6.76
N TYR A 122 -2.74 -9.75 -6.06
CA TYR A 122 -2.34 -8.39 -6.42
C TYR A 122 -0.83 -8.19 -6.23
N MET A 123 -0.30 -8.67 -5.12
CA MET A 123 1.14 -8.69 -4.88
C MET A 123 1.88 -9.46 -5.99
N GLU A 124 1.42 -10.67 -6.35
CA GLU A 124 2.10 -11.49 -7.35
C GLU A 124 2.05 -10.89 -8.76
N ILE A 125 0.93 -10.30 -9.20
CA ILE A 125 0.90 -9.65 -10.52
C ILE A 125 1.81 -8.43 -10.60
N ASN A 126 1.83 -7.58 -9.56
CA ASN A 126 2.73 -6.42 -9.50
C ASN A 126 4.20 -6.86 -9.41
N LYS A 127 4.51 -7.89 -8.62
CA LYS A 127 5.84 -8.50 -8.56
C LYS A 127 6.34 -8.92 -9.94
N ASN A 128 5.49 -9.58 -10.72
CA ASN A 128 5.83 -10.03 -12.06
C ASN A 128 5.94 -8.87 -13.05
N GLU A 129 4.98 -7.94 -13.03
CA GLU A 129 4.95 -6.79 -13.95
C GLU A 129 6.19 -5.91 -13.81
N PHE A 130 6.55 -5.56 -12.58
CA PHE A 130 7.67 -4.67 -12.30
C PHE A 130 8.96 -5.42 -11.93
N GLN A 131 9.00 -6.76 -12.04
CA GLN A 131 10.15 -7.61 -11.73
C GLN A 131 10.70 -7.31 -10.32
N LEU A 132 9.81 -7.15 -9.33
CA LEU A 132 10.18 -6.71 -7.99
C LEU A 132 10.99 -7.75 -7.20
N ASP A 133 10.99 -9.01 -7.63
CA ASP A 133 11.83 -10.09 -7.09
C ASP A 133 13.34 -9.84 -7.26
N ARG A 134 13.72 -8.90 -8.14
CA ARG A 134 15.12 -8.45 -8.26
C ARG A 134 15.57 -7.60 -7.07
N TYR A 135 14.63 -7.01 -6.33
CA TYR A 135 14.88 -6.03 -5.28
C TYR A 135 14.51 -6.56 -3.90
N PHE A 136 13.35 -7.16 -3.76
CA PHE A 136 12.83 -7.59 -2.47
C PHE A 136 13.29 -9.00 -2.10
N ASP A 137 13.74 -9.15 -0.85
CA ASP A 137 14.14 -10.44 -0.27
C ASP A 137 12.94 -11.20 0.31
N LEU A 138 11.90 -10.48 0.71
CA LEU A 138 10.69 -11.05 1.29
C LEU A 138 9.45 -10.29 0.81
N PHE A 139 8.43 -11.03 0.45
CA PHE A 139 7.10 -10.51 0.06
C PHE A 139 6.07 -10.92 1.10
N VAL A 140 5.38 -9.92 1.66
CA VAL A 140 4.35 -10.10 2.69
C VAL A 140 3.10 -9.31 2.33
N SER A 141 1.99 -10.02 2.15
CA SER A 141 0.67 -9.41 2.04
C SER A 141 -0.17 -9.68 3.30
N SER A 142 -1.10 -8.79 3.63
CA SER A 142 -1.97 -9.00 4.79
C SER A 142 -2.85 -10.24 4.69
N GLU A 143 -3.20 -10.66 3.46
CA GLU A 143 -3.97 -11.89 3.23
C GLU A 143 -3.24 -13.14 3.73
N MET A 144 -1.90 -13.20 3.64
CA MET A 144 -1.09 -14.31 4.17
C MET A 144 -1.25 -14.49 5.69
N TYR A 145 -1.68 -13.44 6.37
CA TYR A 145 -1.87 -13.39 7.83
C TYR A 145 -3.35 -13.23 8.23
N GLY A 146 -4.30 -13.53 7.32
CA GLY A 146 -5.72 -13.43 7.60
C GLY A 146 -6.19 -12.00 7.87
N TYR A 147 -5.55 -11.01 7.24
CA TYR A 147 -5.86 -9.58 7.37
C TYR A 147 -5.77 -9.00 8.80
N ILE A 148 -4.92 -9.58 9.66
CA ILE A 148 -4.59 -8.92 10.92
C ILE A 148 -3.88 -7.58 10.66
N PRO A 149 -3.93 -6.60 11.59
CA PRO A 149 -3.29 -5.30 11.41
C PRO A 149 -1.81 -5.40 11.03
N LYS A 150 -1.33 -4.54 10.15
CA LYS A 150 0.07 -4.52 9.66
C LYS A 150 1.09 -4.50 10.81
N LYS A 151 0.80 -3.78 11.90
CA LYS A 151 1.63 -3.75 13.11
C LYS A 151 1.84 -5.13 13.74
N ASP A 152 0.79 -5.98 13.74
CA ASP A 152 0.86 -7.32 14.31
C ASP A 152 1.58 -8.29 13.36
N ILE A 153 1.48 -8.06 12.04
CA ILE A 153 2.28 -8.78 11.04
C ILE A 153 3.76 -8.47 11.26
N LEU A 154 4.12 -7.18 11.36
CA LEU A 154 5.49 -6.75 11.60
C LEU A 154 6.04 -7.29 12.93
N ALA A 155 5.22 -7.33 14.00
CA ALA A 155 5.59 -7.93 15.27
C ALA A 155 5.99 -9.41 15.16
N LYS A 156 5.32 -10.18 14.29
CA LYS A 156 5.65 -11.59 14.04
C LYS A 156 6.91 -11.78 13.20
N LEU A 157 7.23 -10.81 12.35
CA LEU A 157 8.37 -10.89 11.42
C LEU A 157 9.66 -10.33 11.99
N LYS A 158 9.60 -9.30 12.81
CA LYS A 158 10.76 -8.48 13.20
C LYS A 158 11.92 -9.28 13.77
N ASP A 159 11.63 -10.32 14.57
CA ASP A 159 12.68 -11.13 15.20
C ASP A 159 13.38 -12.09 14.22
N THR A 160 12.81 -12.26 13.03
CA THR A 160 13.40 -13.08 11.93
C THR A 160 14.21 -12.24 10.94
N LEU A 161 14.11 -10.91 11.02
CA LEU A 161 14.73 -9.98 10.10
C LEU A 161 16.03 -9.39 10.69
N PRO A 162 17.04 -9.10 9.85
CA PRO A 162 18.25 -8.41 10.29
C PRO A 162 17.93 -7.06 10.96
N GLN A 163 18.47 -6.81 12.14
CA GLN A 163 18.23 -5.60 12.92
C GLN A 163 19.36 -4.57 12.77
N PRO A 164 19.09 -3.27 12.89
CA PRO A 164 17.79 -2.59 13.09
C PRO A 164 16.95 -2.52 11.82
N ILE A 165 15.62 -2.41 12.01
CA ILE A 165 14.63 -2.29 10.93
C ILE A 165 14.19 -0.83 10.79
N LEU A 166 13.81 -0.44 9.57
CA LEU A 166 13.13 0.82 9.24
C LEU A 166 11.81 0.50 8.54
N MET A 167 10.71 1.14 8.94
CA MET A 167 9.42 1.04 8.24
C MET A 167 9.20 2.28 7.36
N VAL A 168 8.92 2.08 6.09
CA VAL A 168 8.67 3.14 5.09
C VAL A 168 7.27 2.98 4.54
N GLY A 169 6.46 4.02 4.60
CA GLY A 169 5.10 3.98 4.09
C GLY A 169 4.41 5.34 4.08
N ASP A 170 3.21 5.39 3.55
CA ASP A 170 2.47 6.63 3.32
C ASP A 170 1.15 6.72 4.10
N ARG A 171 0.83 5.72 4.95
CA ARG A 171 -0.42 5.69 5.69
C ARG A 171 -0.20 5.50 7.19
N ILE A 172 -1.26 5.80 7.95
CA ILE A 172 -1.30 5.59 9.40
C ILE A 172 -0.90 4.17 9.80
N HIS A 173 -1.29 3.16 9.02
CA HIS A 173 -0.96 1.75 9.29
C HIS A 173 0.54 1.48 9.30
N ASP A 174 1.31 2.22 8.50
CA ASP A 174 2.77 2.11 8.43
C ASP A 174 3.41 2.76 9.66
N MET A 175 2.93 3.96 10.02
CA MET A 175 3.38 4.68 11.21
C MET A 175 3.06 3.87 12.47
N GLU A 176 1.84 3.36 12.61
CA GLU A 176 1.45 2.47 13.71
C GLU A 176 2.31 1.20 13.77
N SER A 177 2.67 0.65 12.60
CA SER A 177 3.51 -0.55 12.53
C SER A 177 4.90 -0.31 13.11
N GLY A 178 5.51 0.83 12.81
CA GLY A 178 6.78 1.23 13.40
C GLY A 178 6.63 1.50 14.90
N HIS A 179 5.71 2.37 15.29
CA HIS A 179 5.54 2.81 16.68
C HIS A 179 5.23 1.62 17.62
N ALA A 180 4.29 0.76 17.26
CA ALA A 180 3.92 -0.40 18.08
C ALA A 180 5.08 -1.39 18.27
N ASN A 181 6.01 -1.43 17.32
CA ASN A 181 7.16 -2.32 17.33
C ASN A 181 8.48 -1.66 17.77
N GLN A 182 8.45 -0.36 18.13
CA GLN A 182 9.63 0.44 18.49
C GLN A 182 10.67 0.48 17.34
N ILE A 183 10.16 0.62 16.12
CA ILE A 183 10.93 0.69 14.88
C ILE A 183 10.77 2.11 14.32
N ASP A 184 11.88 2.71 13.88
CA ASP A 184 11.85 4.00 13.22
C ASP A 184 11.01 3.97 11.94
N THR A 185 10.39 5.11 11.62
CA THR A 185 9.47 5.24 10.49
C THR A 185 9.88 6.35 9.54
N VAL A 186 9.62 6.15 8.25
CA VAL A 186 9.70 7.17 7.22
C VAL A 186 8.30 7.38 6.64
N ALA A 187 7.75 8.57 6.80
CA ALA A 187 6.49 8.96 6.18
C ALA A 187 6.73 9.48 4.75
N CYS A 188 6.07 8.87 3.77
CA CYS A 188 6.10 9.26 2.37
C CYS A 188 5.02 10.30 2.09
N LEU A 189 5.39 11.60 2.13
CA LEU A 189 4.44 12.72 1.99
C LEU A 189 3.85 12.85 0.57
N TYR A 190 4.42 12.16 -0.40
CA TYR A 190 3.96 12.10 -1.79
C TYR A 190 2.84 11.07 -2.02
N GLY A 191 2.59 10.21 -1.01
CA GLY A 191 1.56 9.17 -1.06
C GLY A 191 0.14 9.68 -0.77
N TYR A 192 -0.67 8.86 -0.11
CA TYR A 192 -2.11 9.10 0.05
C TYR A 192 -2.53 9.51 1.47
N GLY A 193 -1.61 9.46 2.43
CA GLY A 193 -1.83 9.90 3.79
C GLY A 193 -1.88 11.42 3.95
N ASN A 194 -2.04 11.88 5.16
CA ASN A 194 -2.10 13.29 5.51
C ASN A 194 -1.25 13.59 6.76
N ASP A 195 -1.08 14.88 7.07
CA ASP A 195 -0.22 15.34 8.16
C ASP A 195 -0.58 14.73 9.52
N GLU A 196 -1.86 14.45 9.78
CA GLU A 196 -2.28 13.81 11.04
C GLU A 196 -1.81 12.36 11.12
N GLU A 197 -1.83 11.63 10.00
CA GLU A 197 -1.35 10.25 9.91
C GLU A 197 0.17 10.17 10.12
N PHE A 198 0.90 11.21 9.75
CA PHE A 198 2.38 11.25 9.81
C PHE A 198 2.94 11.75 11.14
N LYS A 199 2.09 12.12 12.09
CA LYS A 199 2.54 12.57 13.42
C LYS A 199 3.37 11.49 14.12
N GLY A 200 4.54 11.89 14.58
CA GLY A 200 5.47 11.01 15.29
C GLY A 200 6.33 10.13 14.38
N SER A 201 6.27 10.29 13.05
CA SER A 201 7.24 9.66 12.16
C SER A 201 8.66 10.11 12.48
N THR A 202 9.63 9.20 12.40
CA THR A 202 11.04 9.53 12.67
C THR A 202 11.61 10.42 11.56
N TYR A 203 11.24 10.15 10.32
CA TYR A 203 11.64 10.92 9.13
C TYR A 203 10.44 11.16 8.22
N GLN A 204 10.58 12.17 7.36
CA GLN A 204 9.59 12.50 6.32
C GLN A 204 10.32 12.74 5.01
N ILE A 205 9.76 12.23 3.91
CA ILE A 205 10.31 12.38 2.57
C ILE A 205 9.22 12.82 1.58
N HIS A 206 9.60 13.69 0.65
CA HIS A 206 8.72 14.20 -0.43
C HIS A 206 8.89 13.45 -1.76
N ASP A 207 9.83 12.50 -1.80
CA ASP A 207 10.17 11.72 -2.99
C ASP A 207 10.92 10.47 -2.52
N ILE A 208 10.63 9.32 -3.12
CA ILE A 208 11.26 8.05 -2.72
C ILE A 208 12.79 8.06 -2.85
N LYS A 209 13.33 8.82 -3.82
CA LYS A 209 14.79 8.95 -4.00
C LYS A 209 15.51 9.55 -2.79
N GLN A 210 14.81 10.27 -1.91
CA GLN A 210 15.41 10.81 -0.69
C GLN A 210 15.87 9.70 0.27
N LEU A 211 15.37 8.46 0.11
CA LEU A 211 15.92 7.30 0.82
C LEU A 211 17.41 7.08 0.51
N LYS A 212 17.88 7.44 -0.70
CA LYS A 212 19.30 7.32 -1.10
C LYS A 212 20.23 8.26 -0.30
N THR A 213 19.69 9.34 0.25
CA THR A 213 20.45 10.30 1.05
C THR A 213 20.22 10.15 2.53
N LEU A 214 19.11 9.54 2.93
CA LEU A 214 18.78 9.25 4.32
C LEU A 214 19.56 8.02 4.82
N LEU A 215 19.82 7.06 3.93
CA LEU A 215 20.40 5.74 4.22
C LEU A 215 21.77 5.53 3.58
#